data_f5c8c859b10f40f9e4800b8e8b11407a
#
_entry.id   f5c8c859b10f40f9e4800b8e8b11407a
#
_cell.length_a   1.000
_cell.length_b   1.000
_cell.length_c   1.000
_cell.angle_alpha   90.00
_cell.angle_beta   90.00
_cell.angle_gamma   90.00
#
_symmetry.space_group_name_H-M   'P 1'
#
loop_
_entity.id
_entity.type
_entity.pdbx_description
1 polymer ?
#
loop_
_entity_poly.entity_id
_entity_poly.type
_entity_poly.pdbx_seq_one_letter_code
_entity_poly.pdbx_strand_id
1 'polypeptide(L)'
;MNKLFFWVCAVLMTACTSYKNDEVLTESGLSKSRFQTEINGEKTDLFVLKNKNKMEVCITNYGGRIVSVMVPDKDGIMRDVVLGFDSIQDYIKYPSDFGASIGRYANRINQGRFSLDGIVYQLPRNNYGHCLHGGPQGFQYRIYRGIQVSDREVKLTYLSKNGEEGFPGNLNCTIIMKLTDDNAIDIQYEAETDKPTVVNMTNHSYFNLDGDPSKDNSDYLLTLNADYYTPVDSTFMTTGEIVPVEGTPMDFRL
;
A
#
# COMPACT_ATOMS: atom_id res chain seq x y z
N MET A 1 -26.77 49.72 66.85
CA MET A 1 -25.43 49.16 66.53
C MET A 1 -25.63 47.98 65.60
N ASN A 2 -25.61 48.18 64.31
CA ASN A 2 -25.80 47.17 63.26
C ASN A 2 -24.44 46.80 62.72
N LYS A 3 -24.03 45.53 62.89
CA LYS A 3 -22.84 44.97 62.25
C LYS A 3 -23.22 44.35 60.90
N LEU A 4 -22.74 44.95 59.84
CA LEU A 4 -22.82 44.42 58.47
C LEU A 4 -21.73 43.38 58.27
N PHE A 5 -22.12 42.12 57.94
CA PHE A 5 -21.21 41.06 57.53
C PHE A 5 -21.10 41.09 56.00
N PHE A 6 -19.92 41.41 55.47
CA PHE A 6 -19.60 41.23 54.07
C PHE A 6 -19.12 39.79 53.80
N TRP A 7 -19.87 39.05 52.99
CA TRP A 7 -19.42 37.79 52.40
C TRP A 7 -18.63 38.06 51.13
N VAL A 8 -17.36 37.71 51.10
CA VAL A 8 -16.54 37.71 49.88
C VAL A 8 -16.63 36.31 49.27
N CYS A 9 -17.38 36.19 48.17
CA CYS A 9 -17.35 34.99 47.31
C CYS A 9 -16.09 35.01 46.46
N ALA A 10 -15.10 34.16 46.80
CA ALA A 10 -13.97 33.88 45.93
C ALA A 10 -14.43 32.93 44.83
N VAL A 11 -14.56 33.44 43.61
CA VAL A 11 -14.79 32.62 42.41
C VAL A 11 -13.44 32.02 41.99
N LEU A 12 -13.21 30.76 42.28
CA LEU A 12 -12.08 29.99 41.70
C LEU A 12 -12.38 29.73 40.22
N MET A 13 -11.78 30.53 39.33
CA MET A 13 -11.71 30.21 37.92
C MET A 13 -10.67 29.11 37.73
N THR A 14 -11.11 27.84 37.60
CA THR A 14 -10.29 26.76 37.08
C THR A 14 -10.10 27.00 35.58
N ALA A 15 -8.94 27.51 35.19
CA ALA A 15 -8.52 27.54 33.80
C ALA A 15 -8.25 26.11 33.37
N CYS A 16 -9.17 25.49 32.64
CA CYS A 16 -8.90 24.29 31.86
C CYS A 16 -7.94 24.67 30.74
N THR A 17 -6.63 24.53 30.97
CA THR A 17 -5.64 24.48 29.89
C THR A 17 -5.84 23.14 29.19
N SER A 18 -6.59 23.17 28.07
CA SER A 18 -6.55 22.08 27.10
C SER A 18 -5.14 22.04 26.52
N TYR A 19 -4.32 21.09 26.98
CA TYR A 19 -3.12 20.71 26.25
C TYR A 19 -3.59 20.16 24.90
N LYS A 20 -3.52 20.99 23.85
CA LYS A 20 -3.45 20.48 22.49
C LYS A 20 -2.13 19.73 22.42
N ASN A 21 -2.17 18.40 22.45
CA ASN A 21 -1.06 17.61 21.94
C ASN A 21 -0.96 17.98 20.46
N ASP A 22 0.02 18.82 20.11
CA ASP A 22 0.34 19.08 18.72
C ASP A 22 0.77 17.75 18.12
N GLU A 23 -0.09 17.14 17.33
CA GLU A 23 0.17 15.88 16.67
C GLU A 23 1.31 16.06 15.67
N VAL A 24 2.36 15.26 15.79
CA VAL A 24 3.50 15.31 14.86
C VAL A 24 3.05 14.72 13.53
N LEU A 25 2.96 15.57 12.51
CA LEU A 25 2.65 15.14 11.15
C LEU A 25 3.90 14.65 10.43
N THR A 26 3.71 13.77 9.45
CA THR A 26 4.75 13.35 8.51
C THR A 26 5.11 14.50 7.56
N GLU A 27 6.16 14.34 6.74
CA GLU A 27 6.54 15.33 5.71
C GLU A 27 5.40 15.55 4.69
N SER A 28 4.62 14.50 4.40
CA SER A 28 3.44 14.57 3.54
C SER A 28 2.18 15.13 4.23
N GLY A 29 2.27 15.48 5.51
CA GLY A 29 1.15 16.00 6.30
C GLY A 29 0.21 14.92 6.86
N LEU A 30 0.58 13.64 6.78
CA LEU A 30 -0.22 12.55 7.32
C LEU A 30 -0.14 12.54 8.85
N SER A 31 -1.27 12.28 9.49
CA SER A 31 -1.39 12.05 10.92
C SER A 31 -1.35 10.56 11.22
N LYS A 32 -0.39 10.13 12.04
CA LYS A 32 -0.25 8.72 12.41
C LYS A 32 -1.52 8.18 13.08
N SER A 33 -2.21 8.98 13.87
CA SER A 33 -3.44 8.59 14.57
C SER A 33 -4.57 8.18 13.62
N ARG A 34 -4.63 8.75 12.41
CA ARG A 34 -5.62 8.39 11.38
C ARG A 34 -5.38 7.02 10.76
N PHE A 35 -4.20 6.42 10.98
CA PHE A 35 -3.85 5.07 10.56
C PHE A 35 -3.88 4.06 11.71
N GLN A 36 -4.08 4.51 12.94
CA GLN A 36 -4.15 3.68 14.13
C GLN A 36 -5.59 3.38 14.51
N THR A 37 -6.06 2.19 14.15
CA THR A 37 -7.39 1.70 14.49
C THR A 37 -7.35 0.18 14.70
N GLU A 38 -8.47 -0.39 15.07
CA GLU A 38 -8.64 -1.83 15.19
C GLU A 38 -9.74 -2.30 14.25
N ILE A 39 -9.44 -3.32 13.42
CA ILE A 39 -10.36 -3.93 12.48
C ILE A 39 -10.36 -5.43 12.74
N ASN A 40 -11.50 -6.00 13.14
CA ASN A 40 -11.64 -7.43 13.43
C ASN A 40 -10.62 -7.96 14.47
N GLY A 41 -10.23 -7.14 15.44
CA GLY A 41 -9.27 -7.51 16.49
C GLY A 41 -7.80 -7.33 16.09
N GLU A 42 -7.50 -6.88 14.87
CA GLU A 42 -6.16 -6.60 14.39
C GLU A 42 -5.90 -5.09 14.33
N LYS A 43 -4.73 -4.65 14.81
CA LYS A 43 -4.37 -3.23 14.87
C LYS A 43 -3.67 -2.79 13.60
N THR A 44 -4.12 -1.65 13.06
CA THR A 44 -3.43 -0.95 11.98
C THR A 44 -2.46 0.10 12.52
N ASP A 45 -1.45 0.46 11.74
CA ASP A 45 -0.48 1.50 12.08
C ASP A 45 0.11 2.13 10.81
N LEU A 46 0.83 3.25 11.00
CA LEU A 46 1.64 3.93 9.99
C LEU A 46 3.11 3.88 10.41
N PHE A 47 3.95 3.37 9.54
CA PHE A 47 5.41 3.34 9.66
C PHE A 47 6.01 4.41 8.77
N VAL A 48 6.95 5.18 9.32
CA VAL A 48 7.59 6.28 8.61
C VAL A 48 9.07 5.96 8.47
N LEU A 49 9.52 5.82 7.23
CA LEU A 49 10.92 5.59 6.90
C LEU A 49 11.54 6.89 6.41
N LYS A 50 12.75 7.22 6.91
CA LYS A 50 13.50 8.42 6.52
C LYS A 50 14.95 8.08 6.25
N ASN A 51 15.52 8.62 5.17
CA ASN A 51 16.93 8.50 4.88
C ASN A 51 17.68 9.83 5.14
N LYS A 52 19.00 9.79 5.02
CA LYS A 52 19.85 10.97 5.22
C LYS A 52 19.64 12.09 4.19
N ASN A 53 19.04 11.77 3.04
CA ASN A 53 18.75 12.71 1.96
C ASN A 53 17.34 13.34 2.08
N LYS A 54 16.69 13.18 3.26
CA LYS A 54 15.36 13.70 3.59
C LYS A 54 14.20 13.05 2.83
N MET A 55 14.45 12.03 2.01
CA MET A 55 13.35 11.24 1.45
C MET A 55 12.59 10.56 2.58
N GLU A 56 11.26 10.62 2.54
CA GLU A 56 10.36 9.98 3.49
C GLU A 56 9.40 9.04 2.77
N VAL A 57 9.19 7.87 3.33
CA VAL A 57 8.20 6.89 2.84
C VAL A 57 7.29 6.49 3.98
N CYS A 58 5.98 6.68 3.80
CA CYS A 58 4.97 6.26 4.74
C CYS A 58 4.34 4.94 4.29
N ILE A 59 4.26 3.97 5.20
CA ILE A 59 3.77 2.62 4.92
C ILE A 59 2.73 2.26 5.98
N THR A 60 1.56 1.75 5.57
CA THR A 60 0.60 1.16 6.50
C THR A 60 0.62 -0.37 6.40
N ASN A 61 0.39 -1.04 7.54
CA ASN A 61 0.22 -2.48 7.56
C ASN A 61 -1.16 -2.94 7.05
N TYR A 62 -2.08 -2.04 6.80
CA TYR A 62 -3.32 -2.36 6.10
C TYR A 62 -3.05 -2.54 4.59
N GLY A 63 -3.01 -3.78 4.14
CA GLY A 63 -2.64 -4.14 2.77
C GLY A 63 -1.15 -4.02 2.47
N GLY A 64 -0.28 -3.79 3.47
CA GLY A 64 1.16 -3.58 3.26
C GLY A 64 1.42 -2.47 2.23
N ARG A 65 0.78 -1.30 2.42
CA ARG A 65 0.70 -0.23 1.40
C ARG A 65 1.77 0.83 1.60
N ILE A 66 2.38 1.25 0.51
CA ILE A 66 3.05 2.55 0.44
C ILE A 66 1.97 3.61 0.31
N VAL A 67 1.90 4.52 1.28
CA VAL A 67 0.86 5.56 1.38
C VAL A 67 1.35 6.87 0.78
N SER A 68 2.62 7.21 0.99
CA SER A 68 3.26 8.46 0.59
C SER A 68 4.73 8.22 0.30
N VAL A 69 5.27 8.91 -0.70
CA VAL A 69 6.70 8.94 -1.05
C VAL A 69 7.11 10.38 -1.29
N MET A 70 7.67 11.01 -0.25
CA MET A 70 8.17 12.38 -0.32
C MET A 70 9.59 12.40 -0.85
N VAL A 71 9.79 13.05 -1.98
CA VAL A 71 11.11 13.23 -2.62
C VAL A 71 11.37 14.71 -2.91
N PRO A 72 12.62 15.19 -2.82
CA PRO A 72 12.95 16.53 -3.28
C PRO A 72 12.94 16.59 -4.82
N ASP A 73 12.28 17.61 -5.37
CA ASP A 73 12.40 17.93 -6.79
C ASP A 73 13.77 18.61 -7.08
N LYS A 74 14.00 19.00 -8.35
CA LYS A 74 15.25 19.66 -8.78
C LYS A 74 15.55 20.97 -8.05
N ASP A 75 14.54 21.61 -7.46
CA ASP A 75 14.66 22.87 -6.70
C ASP A 75 14.71 22.60 -5.19
N GLY A 76 14.73 21.32 -4.77
CA GLY A 76 14.76 20.89 -3.37
C GLY A 76 13.41 20.96 -2.65
N ILE A 77 12.30 21.18 -3.38
CA ILE A 77 10.97 21.20 -2.82
C ILE A 77 10.47 19.75 -2.69
N MET A 78 10.03 19.40 -1.48
CA MET A 78 9.49 18.06 -1.21
C MET A 78 8.13 17.87 -1.87
N ARG A 79 7.97 16.75 -2.60
CA ARG A 79 6.72 16.39 -3.28
C ARG A 79 6.37 14.95 -3.03
N ASP A 80 5.08 14.68 -2.83
CA ASP A 80 4.56 13.32 -2.76
C ASP A 80 4.32 12.80 -4.19
N VAL A 81 5.03 11.75 -4.55
CA VAL A 81 5.01 11.22 -5.93
C VAL A 81 4.19 9.93 -6.07
N VAL A 82 3.37 9.58 -5.08
CA VAL A 82 2.45 8.44 -5.18
C VAL A 82 1.03 8.85 -4.80
N LEU A 83 0.04 8.12 -5.34
CA LEU A 83 -1.35 8.28 -4.95
C LEU A 83 -1.66 7.42 -3.72
N GLY A 84 -2.31 8.01 -2.74
CA GLY A 84 -2.73 7.37 -1.49
C GLY A 84 -3.92 8.08 -0.85
N PHE A 85 -4.37 7.58 0.29
CA PHE A 85 -5.38 8.21 1.13
C PHE A 85 -4.81 8.59 2.49
N ASP A 86 -5.43 9.58 3.13
CA ASP A 86 -4.93 10.15 4.38
C ASP A 86 -5.36 9.38 5.64
N SER A 87 -6.09 8.27 5.49
CA SER A 87 -6.54 7.46 6.63
C SER A 87 -6.92 6.04 6.25
N ILE A 88 -6.94 5.14 7.23
CA ILE A 88 -7.49 3.78 7.06
C ILE A 88 -8.96 3.81 6.68
N GLN A 89 -9.74 4.76 7.22
CA GLN A 89 -11.17 4.88 6.92
C GLN A 89 -11.42 5.19 5.44
N ASP A 90 -10.55 5.98 4.83
CA ASP A 90 -10.66 6.30 3.40
C ASP A 90 -10.32 5.07 2.53
N TYR A 91 -9.30 4.27 2.89
CA TYR A 91 -9.01 3.00 2.23
C TYR A 91 -10.14 1.97 2.34
N ILE A 92 -10.89 1.96 3.46
CA ILE A 92 -12.05 1.09 3.65
C ILE A 92 -13.24 1.60 2.83
N LYS A 93 -13.47 2.92 2.84
CA LYS A 93 -14.60 3.56 2.17
C LYS A 93 -14.46 3.56 0.65
N TYR A 94 -13.24 3.69 0.16
CA TYR A 94 -12.90 3.74 -1.26
C TYR A 94 -11.90 2.62 -1.60
N PRO A 95 -12.39 1.35 -1.74
CA PRO A 95 -11.51 0.24 -2.05
C PRO A 95 -10.68 0.52 -3.31
N SER A 96 -9.37 0.38 -3.19
CA SER A 96 -8.40 0.62 -4.25
C SER A 96 -7.16 -0.25 -4.06
N ASP A 97 -6.35 -0.34 -5.10
CA ASP A 97 -5.05 -1.01 -5.04
C ASP A 97 -3.89 -0.03 -4.78
N PHE A 98 -4.18 1.26 -4.50
CA PHE A 98 -3.17 2.29 -4.28
C PHE A 98 -2.13 1.84 -3.25
N GLY A 99 -0.86 1.75 -3.69
CA GLY A 99 0.29 1.39 -2.89
C GLY A 99 0.32 -0.03 -2.34
N ALA A 100 -0.71 -0.86 -2.59
CA ALA A 100 -0.91 -2.14 -1.94
C ALA A 100 0.13 -3.19 -2.32
N SER A 101 0.44 -4.07 -1.36
CA SER A 101 1.08 -5.34 -1.63
C SER A 101 0.03 -6.35 -2.10
N ILE A 102 0.15 -6.77 -3.35
CA ILE A 102 -0.80 -7.65 -4.00
C ILE A 102 -0.37 -9.10 -3.84
N GLY A 103 -1.31 -9.96 -3.51
CA GLY A 103 -1.17 -11.40 -3.33
C GLY A 103 -2.52 -12.07 -3.08
N ARG A 104 -2.60 -13.43 -3.02
CA ARG A 104 -1.48 -14.37 -3.13
C ARG A 104 -0.88 -14.38 -4.54
N TYR A 105 -1.71 -14.06 -5.58
CA TYR A 105 -1.30 -14.03 -6.98
C TYR A 105 -1.74 -12.72 -7.64
N ALA A 106 -0.76 -11.89 -7.98
CA ALA A 106 -0.96 -10.62 -8.63
C ALA A 106 -1.40 -10.80 -10.09
N ASN A 107 -2.18 -9.84 -10.60
CA ASN A 107 -2.85 -9.87 -11.88
C ASN A 107 -3.85 -11.05 -11.98
N ARG A 108 -4.16 -11.58 -13.17
CA ARG A 108 -5.29 -12.47 -13.39
C ARG A 108 -4.89 -13.93 -13.47
N ILE A 109 -5.72 -14.79 -12.86
CA ILE A 109 -5.78 -16.22 -13.15
C ILE A 109 -7.02 -16.46 -13.99
N ASN A 110 -6.81 -17.03 -15.19
CA ASN A 110 -7.87 -17.24 -16.18
C ASN A 110 -9.03 -18.04 -15.58
N GLN A 111 -10.26 -17.51 -15.68
CA GLN A 111 -11.50 -18.06 -15.13
C GLN A 111 -11.41 -18.44 -13.63
N GLY A 112 -10.43 -17.85 -12.90
CA GLY A 112 -10.15 -18.19 -11.50
C GLY A 112 -9.74 -19.65 -11.33
N ARG A 113 -9.14 -20.30 -12.33
CA ARG A 113 -8.87 -21.74 -12.30
C ARG A 113 -7.42 -22.05 -12.65
N PHE A 114 -6.80 -22.91 -11.85
CA PHE A 114 -5.49 -23.48 -12.14
C PHE A 114 -5.42 -24.95 -11.71
N SER A 115 -4.48 -25.68 -12.28
CA SER A 115 -4.19 -27.06 -11.88
C SER A 115 -2.79 -27.13 -11.28
N LEU A 116 -2.66 -27.82 -10.15
CA LEU A 116 -1.39 -28.04 -9.47
C LEU A 116 -1.37 -29.48 -8.96
N ASP A 117 -0.35 -30.26 -9.33
CA ASP A 117 -0.20 -31.66 -8.96
C ASP A 117 -1.44 -32.52 -9.28
N GLY A 118 -2.09 -32.26 -10.43
CA GLY A 118 -3.28 -32.97 -10.89
C GLY A 118 -4.59 -32.54 -10.19
N ILE A 119 -4.53 -31.66 -9.20
CA ILE A 119 -5.71 -31.10 -8.50
C ILE A 119 -6.09 -29.77 -9.15
N VAL A 120 -7.39 -29.63 -9.45
CA VAL A 120 -7.93 -28.39 -9.97
C VAL A 120 -8.44 -27.53 -8.83
N TYR A 121 -7.96 -26.29 -8.77
CA TYR A 121 -8.39 -25.27 -7.80
C TYR A 121 -9.27 -24.24 -8.48
N GLN A 122 -10.40 -23.89 -7.85
CA GLN A 122 -11.29 -22.84 -8.28
C GLN A 122 -11.24 -21.69 -7.29
N LEU A 123 -10.88 -20.52 -7.80
CA LEU A 123 -10.81 -19.24 -7.07
C LEU A 123 -12.05 -18.40 -7.38
N PRO A 124 -12.38 -17.41 -6.56
CA PRO A 124 -13.39 -16.41 -6.87
C PRO A 124 -13.11 -15.70 -8.20
N ARG A 125 -14.19 -15.30 -8.89
CA ARG A 125 -14.12 -14.52 -10.14
C ARG A 125 -14.59 -13.10 -9.86
N ASN A 126 -13.66 -12.24 -9.51
CA ASN A 126 -13.95 -10.87 -9.06
C ASN A 126 -13.75 -9.80 -10.14
N ASN A 127 -13.24 -10.16 -11.34
CA ASN A 127 -12.99 -9.20 -12.40
C ASN A 127 -13.09 -9.85 -13.78
N TYR A 128 -14.02 -9.41 -14.63
CA TYR A 128 -14.26 -9.90 -16.01
C TYR A 128 -14.27 -11.43 -16.15
N GLY A 129 -14.78 -12.14 -15.14
CA GLY A 129 -14.81 -13.60 -15.14
C GLY A 129 -13.50 -14.29 -14.73
N HIS A 130 -12.49 -13.55 -14.33
CA HIS A 130 -11.19 -14.02 -13.86
C HIS A 130 -10.99 -13.73 -12.38
N CYS A 131 -10.01 -14.40 -11.74
CA CYS A 131 -9.54 -14.02 -10.41
C CYS A 131 -8.46 -12.96 -10.58
N LEU A 132 -8.72 -11.75 -10.09
CA LEU A 132 -7.76 -10.63 -10.10
C LEU A 132 -7.20 -10.42 -8.70
N HIS A 133 -5.89 -10.24 -8.61
CA HIS A 133 -5.17 -9.78 -7.41
C HIS A 133 -5.46 -10.61 -6.15
N GLY A 134 -5.53 -11.93 -6.31
CA GLY A 134 -5.74 -12.86 -5.20
C GLY A 134 -7.20 -12.99 -4.73
N GLY A 135 -8.15 -12.39 -5.46
CA GLY A 135 -9.58 -12.47 -5.15
C GLY A 135 -10.15 -11.24 -4.45
N PRO A 136 -11.47 -11.24 -4.14
CA PRO A 136 -12.16 -10.07 -3.58
C PRO A 136 -11.65 -9.66 -2.20
N GLN A 137 -11.00 -10.58 -1.48
CA GLN A 137 -10.36 -10.34 -0.19
C GLN A 137 -8.87 -10.70 -0.24
N GLY A 138 -8.18 -10.28 -1.31
CA GLY A 138 -6.75 -10.49 -1.47
C GLY A 138 -5.88 -9.75 -0.43
N PHE A 139 -4.59 -9.85 -0.58
CA PHE A 139 -3.60 -9.31 0.38
C PHE A 139 -3.70 -7.81 0.60
N GLN A 140 -4.19 -7.05 -0.39
CA GLN A 140 -4.45 -5.61 -0.30
C GLN A 140 -5.49 -5.22 0.76
N TYR A 141 -6.28 -6.16 1.26
CA TYR A 141 -7.29 -5.95 2.30
C TYR A 141 -6.94 -6.63 3.63
N ARG A 142 -5.74 -7.19 3.76
CA ARG A 142 -5.28 -7.87 4.97
C ARG A 142 -4.48 -6.93 5.86
N ILE A 143 -4.53 -7.19 7.16
CA ILE A 143 -3.70 -6.49 8.13
C ILE A 143 -2.47 -7.35 8.41
N TYR A 144 -1.31 -6.81 8.13
CA TYR A 144 -0.04 -7.46 8.40
C TYR A 144 0.42 -7.12 9.82
N ARG A 145 1.11 -8.04 10.47
CA ARG A 145 1.89 -7.70 11.65
C ARG A 145 3.11 -6.89 11.19
N GLY A 146 3.15 -5.60 11.55
CA GLY A 146 4.23 -4.69 11.19
C GLY A 146 5.23 -4.49 12.33
N ILE A 147 6.51 -4.46 12.00
CA ILE A 147 7.62 -4.12 12.91
C ILE A 147 8.54 -3.15 12.18
N GLN A 148 8.71 -1.95 12.72
CA GLN A 148 9.74 -1.03 12.25
C GLN A 148 11.10 -1.52 12.77
N VAL A 149 11.96 -1.99 11.86
CA VAL A 149 13.26 -2.60 12.19
C VAL A 149 14.31 -1.51 12.43
N SER A 150 14.19 -0.42 11.67
CA SER A 150 15.05 0.77 11.80
C SER A 150 14.33 2.01 11.27
N ASP A 151 14.97 3.18 11.31
CA ASP A 151 14.44 4.40 10.69
C ASP A 151 14.22 4.27 9.17
N ARG A 152 14.77 3.23 8.54
CA ARG A 152 14.74 3.01 7.09
C ARG A 152 14.16 1.67 6.67
N GLU A 153 13.67 0.86 7.60
CA GLU A 153 13.21 -0.49 7.27
C GLU A 153 12.00 -0.90 8.11
N VAL A 154 11.01 -1.44 7.43
CA VAL A 154 9.84 -2.08 8.04
C VAL A 154 9.71 -3.51 7.53
N LYS A 155 9.38 -4.43 8.43
CA LYS A 155 9.03 -5.82 8.14
C LYS A 155 7.55 -6.04 8.41
N LEU A 156 6.84 -6.55 7.41
CA LEU A 156 5.42 -6.90 7.48
C LEU A 156 5.27 -8.41 7.29
N THR A 157 4.50 -9.06 8.17
CA THR A 157 4.27 -10.51 8.08
C THR A 157 2.79 -10.82 8.10
N TYR A 158 2.37 -11.80 7.28
CA TYR A 158 0.99 -12.26 7.20
C TYR A 158 0.93 -13.77 6.98
N LEU A 159 0.04 -14.44 7.72
CA LEU A 159 -0.27 -15.87 7.51
C LEU A 159 -1.57 -15.98 6.70
N SER A 160 -1.45 -16.28 5.42
CA SER A 160 -2.58 -16.63 4.57
C SER A 160 -2.90 -18.12 4.77
N LYS A 161 -4.05 -18.40 5.38
CA LYS A 161 -4.45 -19.76 5.75
C LYS A 161 -4.80 -20.61 4.53
N ASN A 162 -4.63 -21.92 4.65
CA ASN A 162 -5.08 -22.88 3.64
C ASN A 162 -6.56 -22.68 3.31
N GLY A 163 -6.87 -22.53 2.00
CA GLY A 163 -8.23 -22.27 1.51
C GLY A 163 -8.64 -20.80 1.46
N GLU A 164 -7.80 -19.87 1.94
CA GLU A 164 -8.07 -18.44 1.78
C GLU A 164 -8.19 -18.08 0.31
N GLU A 165 -9.29 -17.41 -0.08
CA GLU A 165 -9.65 -17.13 -1.48
C GLU A 165 -9.56 -18.35 -2.42
N GLY A 166 -9.61 -19.58 -1.88
CA GLY A 166 -9.51 -20.83 -2.63
C GLY A 166 -8.10 -21.33 -2.88
N PHE A 167 -7.06 -20.64 -2.44
CA PHE A 167 -5.66 -21.05 -2.60
C PHE A 167 -5.28 -22.17 -1.61
N PRO A 168 -4.58 -23.22 -2.06
CA PRO A 168 -4.11 -24.29 -1.18
C PRO A 168 -2.91 -23.89 -0.33
N GLY A 169 -2.74 -24.56 0.80
CA GLY A 169 -1.60 -24.42 1.72
C GLY A 169 -1.67 -23.19 2.60
N ASN A 170 -1.11 -23.30 3.81
CA ASN A 170 -0.79 -22.14 4.62
C ASN A 170 0.43 -21.45 4.04
N LEU A 171 0.36 -20.15 3.85
CA LEU A 171 1.46 -19.35 3.31
C LEU A 171 1.87 -18.29 4.34
N ASN A 172 3.07 -18.43 4.90
CA ASN A 172 3.72 -17.35 5.63
C ASN A 172 4.35 -16.39 4.63
N CYS A 173 3.83 -15.17 4.59
CA CYS A 173 4.34 -14.11 3.73
C CYS A 173 5.08 -13.08 4.56
N THR A 174 6.27 -12.70 4.14
CA THR A 174 7.06 -11.60 4.70
C THR A 174 7.34 -10.59 3.59
N ILE A 175 7.11 -9.32 3.89
CA ILE A 175 7.46 -8.18 3.03
C ILE A 175 8.44 -7.32 3.81
N ILE A 176 9.60 -7.06 3.25
CA ILE A 176 10.59 -6.14 3.81
C ILE A 176 10.64 -4.94 2.88
N MET A 177 10.34 -3.76 3.40
CA MET A 177 10.47 -2.51 2.65
C MET A 177 11.57 -1.66 3.29
N LYS A 178 12.55 -1.27 2.48
CA LYS A 178 13.71 -0.53 2.92
C LYS A 178 13.92 0.71 2.06
N LEU A 179 14.05 1.86 2.70
CA LEU A 179 14.47 3.10 2.08
C LEU A 179 16.00 3.20 2.12
N THR A 180 16.63 3.20 0.95
CA THR A 180 18.09 3.26 0.85
C THR A 180 18.62 4.70 0.94
N ASP A 181 19.93 4.85 1.13
CA ASP A 181 20.57 6.17 1.20
C ASP A 181 20.78 6.83 -0.17
N ASP A 182 20.59 6.08 -1.25
CA ASP A 182 20.60 6.56 -2.64
C ASP A 182 19.20 6.81 -3.21
N ASN A 183 18.21 6.94 -2.31
CA ASN A 183 16.83 7.27 -2.61
C ASN A 183 16.06 6.19 -3.40
N ALA A 184 16.40 4.92 -3.21
CA ALA A 184 15.62 3.79 -3.73
C ALA A 184 14.74 3.17 -2.63
N ILE A 185 13.63 2.59 -3.03
CA ILE A 185 12.77 1.75 -2.18
C ILE A 185 12.99 0.31 -2.61
N ASP A 186 13.67 -0.47 -1.76
CA ASP A 186 13.82 -1.91 -1.95
C ASP A 186 12.64 -2.62 -1.33
N ILE A 187 11.97 -3.49 -2.10
CA ILE A 187 10.87 -4.33 -1.63
C ILE A 187 11.24 -5.78 -1.86
N GLN A 188 11.40 -6.52 -0.77
CA GLN A 188 11.69 -7.94 -0.78
C GLN A 188 10.44 -8.73 -0.34
N TYR A 189 10.08 -9.75 -1.11
CA TYR A 189 9.02 -10.69 -0.79
C TYR A 189 9.61 -12.06 -0.49
N GLU A 190 9.23 -12.61 0.67
CA GLU A 190 9.57 -13.98 1.08
C GLU A 190 8.27 -14.72 1.37
N ALA A 191 8.18 -15.97 0.93
CA ALA A 191 7.01 -16.79 1.15
C ALA A 191 7.42 -18.25 1.44
N GLU A 192 6.86 -18.79 2.54
CA GLU A 192 7.03 -20.18 2.94
C GLU A 192 5.66 -20.86 3.04
N THR A 193 5.54 -22.08 2.56
CA THR A 193 4.27 -22.81 2.54
C THR A 193 4.44 -24.26 3.02
N ASP A 194 3.37 -24.80 3.61
CA ASP A 194 3.31 -26.21 4.05
C ASP A 194 2.77 -27.17 2.97
N LYS A 195 2.28 -26.63 1.83
CA LYS A 195 1.77 -27.40 0.69
C LYS A 195 2.06 -26.67 -0.61
N PRO A 196 2.14 -27.37 -1.74
CA PRO A 196 2.21 -26.73 -3.06
C PRO A 196 1.11 -25.67 -3.23
N THR A 197 1.49 -24.50 -3.69
CA THR A 197 0.59 -23.37 -3.97
C THR A 197 1.19 -22.49 -5.06
N VAL A 198 0.43 -21.51 -5.53
CA VAL A 198 0.92 -20.50 -6.47
C VAL A 198 1.12 -19.16 -5.74
N VAL A 199 2.25 -18.52 -6.01
CA VAL A 199 2.62 -17.22 -5.42
C VAL A 199 3.16 -16.32 -6.51
N ASN A 200 2.63 -15.11 -6.59
CA ASN A 200 3.14 -14.03 -7.43
C ASN A 200 2.79 -12.70 -6.75
N MET A 201 3.75 -12.03 -6.16
CA MET A 201 3.52 -10.81 -5.39
C MET A 201 4.09 -9.58 -6.11
N THR A 202 3.44 -8.44 -5.90
CA THR A 202 3.91 -7.14 -6.41
C THR A 202 3.45 -6.01 -5.49
N ASN A 203 4.04 -4.82 -5.68
CA ASN A 203 3.52 -3.56 -5.15
C ASN A 203 2.71 -2.84 -6.23
N HIS A 204 1.59 -2.27 -5.86
CA HIS A 204 0.65 -1.61 -6.78
C HIS A 204 0.61 -0.09 -6.57
N SER A 205 1.77 0.53 -6.36
CA SER A 205 1.85 1.99 -6.27
C SER A 205 1.53 2.64 -7.62
N TYR A 206 0.80 3.76 -7.56
CA TYR A 206 0.54 4.64 -8.70
C TYR A 206 1.40 5.88 -8.54
N PHE A 207 2.35 6.06 -9.43
CA PHE A 207 3.27 7.20 -9.39
C PHE A 207 2.70 8.39 -10.16
N ASN A 208 2.80 9.58 -9.55
CA ASN A 208 2.58 10.87 -10.17
C ASN A 208 3.82 11.75 -9.91
N LEU A 209 4.71 11.83 -10.90
CA LEU A 209 6.01 12.50 -10.75
C LEU A 209 5.91 14.03 -10.66
N ASP A 210 4.76 14.62 -11.00
CA ASP A 210 4.51 16.05 -10.75
C ASP A 210 4.29 16.36 -9.26
N GLY A 211 3.95 15.34 -8.45
CA GLY A 211 3.55 15.53 -7.05
C GLY A 211 2.29 16.39 -6.90
N ASP A 212 1.46 16.40 -7.93
CA ASP A 212 0.19 17.12 -7.97
C ASP A 212 -0.89 16.17 -8.53
N PRO A 213 -1.79 15.64 -7.68
CA PRO A 213 -2.79 14.67 -8.10
C PRO A 213 -3.86 15.22 -9.05
N SER A 214 -3.89 16.54 -9.28
CA SER A 214 -4.79 17.17 -10.25
C SER A 214 -4.26 17.10 -11.69
N LYS A 215 -2.98 16.76 -11.87
CA LYS A 215 -2.34 16.61 -13.17
C LYS A 215 -2.36 15.16 -13.63
N ASP A 216 -2.53 14.97 -14.93
CA ASP A 216 -2.36 13.67 -15.56
C ASP A 216 -0.87 13.42 -15.93
N ASN A 217 -0.58 12.28 -16.52
CA ASN A 217 0.78 11.86 -16.92
C ASN A 217 1.00 11.91 -18.44
N SER A 218 0.19 12.67 -19.16
CA SER A 218 0.21 12.70 -20.65
C SER A 218 1.48 13.33 -21.23
N ASP A 219 2.21 14.11 -20.45
CA ASP A 219 3.48 14.76 -20.81
C ASP A 219 4.73 14.01 -20.30
N TYR A 220 4.54 12.83 -19.68
CA TYR A 220 5.66 12.01 -19.21
C TYR A 220 6.40 11.38 -20.40
N LEU A 221 7.72 11.30 -20.27
CA LEU A 221 8.56 10.58 -21.21
C LEU A 221 8.79 9.16 -20.69
N LEU A 222 8.39 8.17 -21.48
CA LEU A 222 8.56 6.76 -21.16
C LEU A 222 9.51 6.11 -22.17
N THR A 223 10.56 5.48 -21.66
CA THR A 223 11.46 4.65 -22.47
C THR A 223 11.51 3.25 -21.89
N LEU A 224 11.28 2.23 -22.72
CA LEU A 224 11.36 0.82 -22.35
C LEU A 224 12.37 0.09 -23.24
N ASN A 225 13.35 -0.57 -22.63
CA ASN A 225 14.27 -1.47 -23.34
C ASN A 225 13.61 -2.85 -23.50
N ALA A 226 12.58 -2.92 -24.34
CA ALA A 226 11.80 -4.13 -24.58
C ALA A 226 11.43 -4.24 -26.07
N ASP A 227 11.86 -5.33 -26.72
CA ASP A 227 11.56 -5.61 -28.13
C ASP A 227 10.23 -6.34 -28.33
N TYR A 228 9.65 -6.87 -27.25
CA TYR A 228 8.41 -7.65 -27.28
C TYR A 228 7.51 -7.25 -26.12
N TYR A 229 6.21 -7.47 -26.30
CA TYR A 229 5.21 -7.38 -25.24
C TYR A 229 4.26 -8.56 -25.28
N THR A 230 3.54 -8.79 -24.17
CA THR A 230 2.50 -9.81 -24.05
C THR A 230 1.13 -9.14 -24.16
N PRO A 231 0.40 -9.33 -25.28
CA PRO A 231 -0.91 -8.71 -25.46
C PRO A 231 -1.96 -9.31 -24.50
N VAL A 232 -3.00 -8.54 -24.28
CA VAL A 232 -4.18 -8.95 -23.51
C VAL A 232 -5.43 -8.90 -24.39
N ASP A 233 -6.42 -9.72 -24.08
CA ASP A 233 -7.74 -9.69 -24.70
C ASP A 233 -8.64 -8.58 -24.09
N SER A 234 -9.91 -8.52 -24.53
CA SER A 234 -10.90 -7.54 -24.05
C SER A 234 -11.26 -7.69 -22.57
N THR A 235 -10.85 -8.77 -21.93
CA THR A 235 -11.02 -9.03 -20.49
C THR A 235 -9.75 -8.78 -19.70
N PHE A 236 -8.73 -8.21 -20.37
CA PHE A 236 -7.37 -7.98 -19.81
C PHE A 236 -6.64 -9.26 -19.41
N MET A 237 -7.04 -10.41 -19.97
CA MET A 237 -6.33 -11.67 -19.80
C MET A 237 -5.23 -11.78 -20.87
N THR A 238 -4.02 -12.20 -20.48
CA THR A 238 -2.92 -12.43 -21.42
C THR A 238 -3.29 -13.51 -22.43
N THR A 239 -3.03 -13.26 -23.73
CA THR A 239 -3.36 -14.22 -24.81
C THR A 239 -2.39 -15.39 -24.88
N GLY A 240 -1.23 -15.27 -24.25
CA GLY A 240 -0.12 -16.23 -24.36
C GLY A 240 0.83 -15.94 -25.53
N GLU A 241 0.53 -14.93 -26.36
CA GLU A 241 1.40 -14.49 -27.43
C GLU A 241 2.54 -13.63 -26.91
N ILE A 242 3.66 -13.62 -27.64
CA ILE A 242 4.78 -12.69 -27.49
C ILE A 242 4.92 -11.95 -28.82
N VAL A 243 4.59 -10.67 -28.83
CA VAL A 243 4.48 -9.87 -30.07
C VAL A 243 5.56 -8.81 -30.12
N PRO A 244 6.26 -8.61 -31.28
CA PRO A 244 7.20 -7.50 -31.42
C PRO A 244 6.53 -6.15 -31.20
N VAL A 245 7.23 -5.21 -30.55
CA VAL A 245 6.73 -3.85 -30.35
C VAL A 245 6.84 -3.00 -31.63
N GLU A 246 7.74 -3.35 -32.54
CA GLU A 246 8.03 -2.60 -33.76
C GLU A 246 6.77 -2.32 -34.59
N GLY A 247 6.54 -1.05 -34.90
CA GLY A 247 5.38 -0.60 -35.68
C GLY A 247 4.05 -0.61 -34.92
N THR A 248 4.07 -0.81 -33.62
CA THR A 248 2.88 -0.78 -32.75
C THR A 248 2.91 0.41 -31.79
N PRO A 249 1.77 0.81 -31.19
CA PRO A 249 1.73 1.83 -30.12
C PRO A 249 2.49 1.43 -28.84
N MET A 250 2.94 0.18 -28.74
CA MET A 250 3.70 -0.35 -27.60
C MET A 250 5.22 -0.19 -27.77
N ASP A 251 5.67 0.42 -28.87
CA ASP A 251 7.09 0.68 -29.13
C ASP A 251 7.54 1.95 -28.38
N PHE A 252 8.08 1.76 -27.18
CA PHE A 252 8.67 2.80 -26.35
C PHE A 252 10.21 2.74 -26.36
N ARG A 253 10.82 2.11 -27.34
CA ARG A 253 12.27 2.18 -27.60
C ARG A 253 12.60 3.58 -28.13
N LEU A 254 13.86 3.99 -28.01
CA LEU A 254 14.35 5.28 -28.51
C LEU A 254 14.36 5.33 -30.05
#